data_f8f8a6606483449d170e1db70700318c
#
_entry.id   f8f8a6606483449d170e1db70700318c
#
_cell.length_a   1.000
_cell.length_b   1.000
_cell.length_c   1.000
_cell.angle_alpha   90.00
_cell.angle_beta   90.00
_cell.angle_gamma   90.00
#
_symmetry.space_group_name_H-M   'P 1'
#
loop_
_entity.id
_entity.type
_entity.pdbx_description
1 polymer ?
#
loop_
_entity_poly.entity_id
_entity_poly.type
_entity_poly.pdbx_seq_one_letter_code
_entity_poly.pdbx_strand_id
1 'polypeptide(L)'
;MKRITIGLVAAATGLFMLAGCTGTTGGGTTPTGTDSSAAATNAGGTIKIGLNYELSGNVASYGEESVKGVELAADEINAAGGINGKQIELIKLDNKSDEAESTTVATKLITQDKVVAVIGPATSGRFKASIPVANANKVPVISGSATAEDVTVDAQGNVQPYVFRTCFADSVQGTAMANFVVNELKGKTALIIKDTSSDYAVGLAQSFSDTLKAAGGSIVGEEGYVQGDTDFNSILTKAKAMTYDVIYLPGYYNEVGLIIKAARELGITAPILGADGYDSPTLLALGGASALNDVYFTNHYSSLDQDPTVVKFIAAFKAKYNAEPNAFNAMGYDSLRFVADALTRSDGQTGPALADALASTKDFPGVTGKFTIDAKHNAIKDIMIIGLKDGVQSTSVRIPASS
;
A
#
# COMPACT_ATOMS: atom_id res chain seq x y z
N MET A 1 34.90 5.09 -48.62
CA MET A 1 34.96 4.41 -49.93
C MET A 1 34.54 2.96 -49.79
N LYS A 2 33.68 2.48 -50.68
CA LYS A 2 33.01 1.17 -50.92
C LYS A 2 31.61 1.13 -50.30
N ARG A 3 30.53 1.46 -50.97
CA ARG A 3 29.75 0.98 -52.14
C ARG A 3 29.21 -0.43 -51.89
N ILE A 4 27.89 -0.51 -51.55
CA ILE A 4 26.67 -0.89 -52.32
C ILE A 4 26.67 -2.37 -52.75
N THR A 5 25.61 -3.11 -52.35
CA THR A 5 24.81 -3.89 -53.32
C THR A 5 23.39 -4.10 -52.80
N ILE A 6 22.44 -3.76 -53.66
CA ILE A 6 21.00 -3.95 -53.61
C ILE A 6 20.66 -5.32 -54.19
N GLY A 7 19.77 -6.05 -53.60
CA GLY A 7 19.20 -7.29 -54.15
C GLY A 7 17.68 -7.29 -54.05
N LEU A 8 17.05 -7.03 -55.19
CA LEU A 8 15.63 -7.04 -55.43
C LEU A 8 15.26 -8.40 -56.07
N VAL A 9 14.29 -9.18 -55.58
CA VAL A 9 13.62 -10.23 -56.38
C VAL A 9 12.15 -10.32 -56.00
N ALA A 10 11.39 -10.22 -56.96
CA ALA A 10 10.07 -10.21 -57.44
C ALA A 10 9.07 -11.29 -56.92
N ALA A 11 7.84 -10.88 -57.11
CA ALA A 11 6.52 -11.48 -56.91
C ALA A 11 6.29 -12.84 -57.59
N ALA A 12 5.35 -13.61 -57.00
CA ALA A 12 4.51 -14.54 -57.76
C ALA A 12 3.12 -14.64 -57.12
N THR A 13 2.17 -14.16 -57.88
CA THR A 13 0.71 -14.29 -57.79
C THR A 13 0.29 -15.72 -58.11
N GLY A 14 -0.64 -16.28 -57.35
CA GLY A 14 -1.34 -17.53 -57.65
C GLY A 14 -2.80 -17.48 -57.28
N LEU A 15 -3.60 -17.22 -58.30
CA LEU A 15 -5.07 -17.24 -58.32
C LEU A 15 -5.52 -18.67 -58.58
N PHE A 16 -6.44 -19.27 -57.79
CA PHE A 16 -7.24 -20.43 -58.21
C PHE A 16 -8.70 -20.31 -57.81
N MET A 17 -9.51 -20.66 -58.81
CA MET A 17 -10.95 -20.46 -58.94
C MET A 17 -11.81 -21.48 -58.20
N LEU A 18 -13.05 -21.06 -58.02
CA LEU A 18 -14.25 -21.82 -57.64
C LEU A 18 -14.51 -23.09 -58.49
N ALA A 19 -15.03 -24.10 -57.83
CA ALA A 19 -16.03 -24.99 -58.48
C ALA A 19 -16.98 -25.52 -57.41
N GLY A 20 -18.25 -25.19 -57.54
CA GLY A 20 -19.34 -25.79 -56.78
C GLY A 20 -19.78 -27.10 -57.45
N CYS A 21 -20.43 -27.98 -56.68
CA CYS A 21 -21.43 -28.94 -57.16
C CYS A 21 -22.33 -29.41 -56.05
N THR A 22 -23.59 -29.39 -56.33
CA THR A 22 -24.80 -29.85 -55.64
C THR A 22 -24.88 -31.39 -55.59
N GLY A 23 -25.50 -31.94 -54.52
CA GLY A 23 -25.87 -33.36 -54.50
C GLY A 23 -26.45 -33.86 -53.19
N THR A 24 -27.65 -34.12 -53.18
CA THR A 24 -28.79 -34.52 -52.36
C THR A 24 -28.65 -35.84 -51.53
N THR A 25 -29.32 -35.79 -50.33
CA THR A 25 -30.03 -36.88 -49.59
C THR A 25 -29.29 -38.03 -48.92
N GLY A 26 -29.62 -38.20 -47.62
CA GLY A 26 -29.77 -39.54 -46.98
C GLY A 26 -29.26 -39.71 -45.57
N GLY A 27 -30.15 -39.60 -44.58
CA GLY A 27 -30.28 -40.57 -43.48
C GLY A 27 -29.25 -40.70 -42.36
N GLY A 28 -29.65 -40.21 -41.18
CA GLY A 28 -29.56 -41.01 -39.95
C GLY A 28 -28.30 -41.03 -39.12
N THR A 29 -28.50 -40.59 -37.91
CA THR A 29 -27.93 -40.97 -36.60
C THR A 29 -27.10 -39.88 -35.92
N THR A 30 -27.63 -39.43 -34.79
CA THR A 30 -26.96 -38.59 -33.75
C THR A 30 -25.80 -39.37 -33.15
N PRO A 31 -24.72 -38.69 -32.83
CA PRO A 31 -24.20 -38.79 -31.45
C PRO A 31 -24.05 -37.42 -30.81
N THR A 32 -24.50 -37.42 -29.58
CA THR A 32 -24.28 -36.53 -28.49
C THR A 32 -22.82 -36.11 -28.31
N GLY A 33 -22.61 -34.86 -27.93
CA GLY A 33 -21.42 -34.44 -27.21
C GLY A 33 -20.55 -33.44 -27.98
N THR A 34 -20.89 -32.19 -27.90
CA THR A 34 -19.93 -31.11 -28.09
C THR A 34 -19.96 -30.26 -26.85
N ASP A 35 -18.96 -30.47 -25.98
CA ASP A 35 -18.52 -29.47 -25.02
C ASP A 35 -18.14 -28.22 -25.81
N SER A 36 -19.08 -27.34 -25.96
CA SER A 36 -18.81 -25.94 -26.29
C SER A 36 -18.42 -25.25 -25.00
N SER A 37 -17.11 -25.31 -24.67
CA SER A 37 -16.50 -24.28 -23.87
C SER A 37 -16.69 -22.96 -24.60
N ALA A 38 -17.82 -22.31 -24.35
CA ALA A 38 -18.07 -20.95 -24.78
C ALA A 38 -17.07 -20.09 -24.02
N ALA A 39 -15.96 -19.72 -24.66
CA ALA A 39 -15.19 -18.58 -24.26
C ALA A 39 -16.16 -17.40 -24.21
N ALA A 40 -16.44 -16.92 -22.99
CA ALA A 40 -17.24 -15.73 -22.78
C ALA A 40 -16.56 -14.59 -23.56
N THR A 41 -17.12 -14.21 -24.67
CA THR A 41 -16.73 -12.98 -25.38
C THR A 41 -17.10 -11.83 -24.46
N ASN A 42 -16.10 -11.22 -23.82
CA ASN A 42 -16.26 -10.01 -23.04
C ASN A 42 -16.79 -8.89 -23.94
N ALA A 43 -18.09 -8.74 -23.99
CA ALA A 43 -18.77 -7.64 -24.65
C ALA A 43 -18.79 -6.34 -23.80
N GLY A 44 -18.12 -6.33 -22.63
CA GLY A 44 -17.99 -5.19 -21.75
C GLY A 44 -16.63 -4.52 -21.92
N GLY A 45 -16.59 -3.18 -22.04
CA GLY A 45 -15.34 -2.41 -22.04
C GLY A 45 -14.50 -2.63 -20.78
N THR A 46 -13.34 -1.98 -20.68
CA THR A 46 -12.46 -2.03 -19.49
C THR A 46 -12.74 -0.88 -18.54
N ILE A 47 -12.48 -1.12 -17.25
CA ILE A 47 -12.42 -0.09 -16.21
C ILE A 47 -10.94 0.17 -15.93
N LYS A 48 -10.47 1.37 -16.25
CA LYS A 48 -9.07 1.76 -16.06
C LYS A 48 -8.84 2.28 -14.65
N ILE A 49 -7.95 1.65 -13.91
CA ILE A 49 -7.49 2.08 -12.58
C ILE A 49 -6.02 2.47 -12.70
N GLY A 50 -5.69 3.70 -12.27
CA GLY A 50 -4.32 4.18 -12.24
C GLY A 50 -3.58 3.72 -10.98
N LEU A 51 -2.31 3.36 -11.14
CA LEU A 51 -1.40 3.09 -10.03
C LEU A 51 -0.29 4.13 -10.07
N ASN A 52 -0.27 4.99 -9.04
CA ASN A 52 0.75 5.99 -8.81
C ASN A 52 1.59 5.52 -7.61
N TYR A 53 2.70 4.86 -7.87
CA TYR A 53 3.48 4.28 -6.79
C TYR A 53 4.97 4.57 -6.90
N GLU A 54 5.64 4.49 -5.78
CA GLU A 54 7.09 4.52 -5.63
C GLU A 54 7.66 3.18 -6.12
N LEU A 55 8.00 3.07 -7.43
CA LEU A 55 8.56 1.84 -8.01
C LEU A 55 10.08 1.92 -8.18
N SER A 56 10.65 3.09 -7.92
CA SER A 56 12.08 3.33 -7.80
C SER A 56 12.35 4.42 -6.76
N GLY A 57 13.63 4.65 -6.42
CA GLY A 57 14.04 5.64 -5.41
C GLY A 57 14.02 5.09 -3.98
N ASN A 58 14.06 6.01 -3.01
CA ASN A 58 14.38 5.67 -1.61
C ASN A 58 13.35 4.77 -0.91
N VAL A 59 12.09 4.77 -1.33
CA VAL A 59 11.01 4.01 -0.70
C VAL A 59 10.33 3.04 -1.67
N ALA A 60 11.06 2.58 -2.68
CA ALA A 60 10.55 1.73 -3.75
C ALA A 60 9.89 0.44 -3.24
N SER A 61 10.40 -0.14 -2.15
CA SER A 61 9.83 -1.37 -1.58
C SER A 61 8.34 -1.23 -1.25
N TYR A 62 7.88 -0.08 -0.78
CA TYR A 62 6.46 0.13 -0.47
C TYR A 62 5.58 0.05 -1.72
N GLY A 63 5.98 0.74 -2.78
CA GLY A 63 5.24 0.76 -4.03
C GLY A 63 5.24 -0.59 -4.74
N GLU A 64 6.40 -1.24 -4.81
CA GLU A 64 6.53 -2.56 -5.43
C GLU A 64 5.65 -3.60 -4.72
N GLU A 65 5.66 -3.62 -3.39
CA GLU A 65 4.84 -4.55 -2.62
C GLU A 65 3.35 -4.19 -2.72
N SER A 66 2.96 -2.91 -2.64
CA SER A 66 1.58 -2.49 -2.83
C SER A 66 1.02 -2.90 -4.19
N VAL A 67 1.79 -2.71 -5.25
CA VAL A 67 1.39 -3.10 -6.62
C VAL A 67 1.13 -4.60 -6.72
N LYS A 68 1.95 -5.46 -6.12
CA LYS A 68 1.69 -6.92 -6.11
C LYS A 68 0.33 -7.25 -5.49
N GLY A 69 -0.03 -6.58 -4.40
CA GLY A 69 -1.35 -6.73 -3.78
C GLY A 69 -2.49 -6.29 -4.70
N VAL A 70 -2.35 -5.11 -5.33
CA VAL A 70 -3.33 -4.60 -6.30
C VAL A 70 -3.49 -5.56 -7.49
N GLU A 71 -2.38 -6.07 -8.04
CA GLU A 71 -2.39 -7.01 -9.16
C GLU A 71 -3.04 -8.34 -8.81
N LEU A 72 -2.85 -8.84 -7.57
CA LEU A 72 -3.56 -10.03 -7.09
C LEU A 72 -5.08 -9.80 -7.03
N ALA A 73 -5.51 -8.68 -6.46
CA ALA A 73 -6.92 -8.33 -6.38
C ALA A 73 -7.55 -8.16 -7.78
N ALA A 74 -6.83 -7.54 -8.72
CA ALA A 74 -7.30 -7.37 -10.10
C ALA A 74 -7.50 -8.71 -10.80
N ASP A 75 -6.57 -9.65 -10.65
CA ASP A 75 -6.68 -10.98 -11.22
C ASP A 75 -7.90 -11.73 -10.67
N GLU A 76 -8.11 -11.70 -9.34
CA GLU A 76 -9.26 -12.34 -8.72
C GLU A 76 -10.59 -11.73 -9.15
N ILE A 77 -10.70 -10.40 -9.22
CA ILE A 77 -11.91 -9.69 -9.66
C ILE A 77 -12.18 -10.00 -11.13
N ASN A 78 -11.14 -9.96 -11.97
CA ASN A 78 -11.26 -10.23 -13.39
C ASN A 78 -11.64 -11.69 -13.66
N ALA A 79 -11.06 -12.64 -12.94
CA ALA A 79 -11.43 -14.05 -13.02
C ALA A 79 -12.87 -14.32 -12.58
N ALA A 80 -13.41 -13.51 -11.64
CA ALA A 80 -14.81 -13.57 -11.21
C ALA A 80 -15.80 -12.90 -12.21
N GLY A 81 -15.34 -12.37 -13.34
CA GLY A 81 -16.16 -11.72 -14.35
C GLY A 81 -16.07 -10.19 -14.37
N GLY A 82 -15.19 -9.62 -13.57
CA GLY A 82 -14.97 -8.17 -13.50
C GLY A 82 -16.05 -7.44 -12.68
N ILE A 83 -16.09 -6.12 -12.80
CA ILE A 83 -17.07 -5.25 -12.14
C ILE A 83 -18.21 -4.98 -13.13
N ASN A 84 -19.43 -5.43 -12.81
CA ASN A 84 -20.58 -5.29 -13.70
C ASN A 84 -20.30 -5.80 -15.14
N GLY A 85 -19.55 -6.91 -15.26
CA GLY A 85 -19.15 -7.52 -16.53
C GLY A 85 -18.00 -6.83 -17.27
N LYS A 86 -17.36 -5.80 -16.68
CA LYS A 86 -16.21 -5.10 -17.24
C LYS A 86 -14.93 -5.52 -16.54
N GLN A 87 -13.89 -5.79 -17.31
CA GLN A 87 -12.57 -6.16 -16.77
C GLN A 87 -11.83 -4.92 -16.23
N ILE A 88 -11.06 -5.08 -15.16
CA ILE A 88 -10.13 -4.05 -14.67
C ILE A 88 -8.86 -4.06 -15.52
N GLU A 89 -8.46 -2.89 -15.98
CA GLU A 89 -7.18 -2.60 -16.62
C GLU A 89 -6.36 -1.70 -15.69
N LEU A 90 -5.18 -2.18 -15.25
CA LEU A 90 -4.28 -1.42 -14.41
C LEU A 90 -3.28 -0.63 -15.26
N ILE A 91 -3.18 0.69 -15.02
CA ILE A 91 -2.18 1.55 -15.65
C ILE A 91 -1.18 1.96 -14.56
N LYS A 92 -0.01 1.32 -14.58
CA LYS A 92 1.02 1.46 -13.55
C LYS A 92 2.12 2.43 -13.99
N LEU A 93 2.37 3.46 -13.18
CA LEU A 93 3.41 4.46 -13.39
C LEU A 93 4.26 4.66 -12.12
N ASP A 94 5.55 4.91 -12.33
CA ASP A 94 6.54 5.14 -11.29
C ASP A 94 6.65 6.64 -10.97
N ASN A 95 6.47 7.03 -9.71
CA ASN A 95 6.69 8.39 -9.22
C ASN A 95 8.11 8.61 -8.67
N LYS A 96 8.99 7.60 -8.76
CA LYS A 96 10.41 7.65 -8.40
C LYS A 96 10.69 8.08 -6.95
N SER A 97 9.73 7.88 -6.07
CA SER A 97 9.78 8.35 -4.68
C SER A 97 9.93 9.89 -4.58
N ASP A 98 9.37 10.64 -5.53
CA ASP A 98 9.44 12.09 -5.63
C ASP A 98 8.04 12.74 -5.69
N GLU A 99 7.83 13.86 -4.98
CA GLU A 99 6.53 14.52 -4.88
C GLU A 99 6.12 15.21 -6.19
N ALA A 100 7.07 15.82 -6.91
CA ALA A 100 6.79 16.48 -8.19
C ALA A 100 6.46 15.45 -9.28
N GLU A 101 7.19 14.32 -9.31
CA GLU A 101 6.86 13.20 -10.18
C GLU A 101 5.50 12.59 -9.81
N SER A 102 5.15 12.50 -8.53
CA SER A 102 3.84 12.02 -8.09
C SER A 102 2.70 12.87 -8.66
N THR A 103 2.85 14.21 -8.65
CA THR A 103 1.92 15.14 -9.30
C THR A 103 1.86 14.90 -10.81
N THR A 104 3.00 14.71 -11.45
CA THR A 104 3.11 14.45 -12.90
C THR A 104 2.42 13.16 -13.29
N VAL A 105 2.67 12.09 -12.53
CA VAL A 105 2.03 10.78 -12.71
C VAL A 105 0.52 10.86 -12.53
N ALA A 106 0.03 11.52 -11.45
CA ALA A 106 -1.39 11.72 -11.22
C ALA A 106 -2.05 12.49 -12.38
N THR A 107 -1.39 13.54 -12.87
CA THR A 107 -1.86 14.33 -14.02
C THR A 107 -2.00 13.45 -15.26
N LYS A 108 -0.99 12.64 -15.57
CA LYS A 108 -1.01 11.75 -16.75
C LYS A 108 -2.13 10.71 -16.62
N LEU A 109 -2.20 9.99 -15.51
CA LEU A 109 -3.22 8.96 -15.28
C LEU A 109 -4.65 9.52 -15.43
N ILE A 110 -4.91 10.67 -14.82
CA ILE A 110 -6.24 11.27 -14.76
C ILE A 110 -6.61 11.94 -16.09
N THR A 111 -5.71 12.76 -16.66
CA THR A 111 -6.04 13.63 -17.79
C THR A 111 -5.77 13.01 -19.16
N GLN A 112 -4.80 12.09 -19.26
CA GLN A 112 -4.44 11.46 -20.53
C GLN A 112 -4.95 10.02 -20.62
N ASP A 113 -4.64 9.19 -19.60
CA ASP A 113 -5.03 7.78 -19.61
C ASP A 113 -6.51 7.56 -19.23
N LYS A 114 -7.16 8.61 -18.65
CA LYS A 114 -8.59 8.63 -18.31
C LYS A 114 -8.99 7.53 -17.34
N VAL A 115 -8.19 7.32 -16.30
CA VAL A 115 -8.53 6.37 -15.23
C VAL A 115 -9.73 6.88 -14.41
N VAL A 116 -10.50 5.96 -13.83
CA VAL A 116 -11.69 6.29 -13.02
C VAL A 116 -11.35 6.50 -11.55
N ALA A 117 -10.23 5.95 -11.10
CA ALA A 117 -9.65 6.14 -9.78
C ALA A 117 -8.13 5.94 -9.86
N VAL A 118 -7.40 6.50 -8.88
CA VAL A 118 -5.95 6.28 -8.71
C VAL A 118 -5.73 5.64 -7.35
N ILE A 119 -4.93 4.57 -7.30
CA ILE A 119 -4.48 3.93 -6.07
C ILE A 119 -3.00 4.26 -5.84
N GLY A 120 -2.65 4.64 -4.62
CA GLY A 120 -1.35 5.20 -4.28
C GLY A 120 -1.28 6.72 -4.46
N PRO A 121 -0.15 7.34 -4.12
CA PRO A 121 1.11 6.80 -3.59
C PRO A 121 1.02 6.14 -2.21
N ALA A 122 2.09 5.43 -1.85
CA ALA A 122 2.18 4.75 -0.56
C ALA A 122 2.50 5.74 0.58
N THR A 123 3.38 6.69 0.36
CA THR A 123 3.88 7.61 1.38
C THR A 123 3.10 8.92 1.44
N SER A 124 2.93 9.48 2.64
CA SER A 124 2.04 10.62 2.89
C SER A 124 2.39 11.86 2.07
N GLY A 125 3.66 12.27 1.98
CA GLY A 125 4.07 13.44 1.21
C GLY A 125 3.76 13.29 -0.28
N ARG A 126 4.10 12.11 -0.88
CA ARG A 126 3.84 11.82 -2.30
C ARG A 126 2.34 11.73 -2.58
N PHE A 127 1.56 11.15 -1.64
CA PHE A 127 0.11 11.10 -1.77
C PHE A 127 -0.52 12.50 -1.76
N LYS A 128 -0.12 13.35 -0.81
CA LYS A 128 -0.59 14.75 -0.74
C LYS A 128 -0.30 15.53 -2.02
N ALA A 129 0.83 15.30 -2.67
CA ALA A 129 1.19 15.94 -3.94
C ALA A 129 0.21 15.62 -5.09
N SER A 130 -0.51 14.49 -5.03
CA SER A 130 -1.50 14.08 -6.04
C SER A 130 -2.88 14.73 -5.83
N ILE A 131 -3.18 15.20 -4.63
CA ILE A 131 -4.53 15.65 -4.21
C ILE A 131 -5.09 16.80 -5.06
N PRO A 132 -4.32 17.86 -5.37
CA PRO A 132 -4.84 18.96 -6.18
C PRO A 132 -5.36 18.51 -7.55
N VAL A 133 -4.65 17.55 -8.17
CA VAL A 133 -5.04 16.99 -9.48
C VAL A 133 -6.33 16.18 -9.36
N ALA A 134 -6.46 15.36 -8.32
CA ALA A 134 -7.63 14.55 -8.03
C ALA A 134 -8.89 15.41 -7.85
N ASN A 135 -8.82 16.40 -6.97
CA ASN A 135 -9.93 17.30 -6.67
C ASN A 135 -10.35 18.14 -7.88
N ALA A 136 -9.39 18.69 -8.63
CA ALA A 136 -9.68 19.49 -9.83
C ALA A 136 -10.39 18.68 -10.93
N ASN A 137 -10.10 17.39 -11.04
CA ASN A 137 -10.67 16.52 -12.06
C ASN A 137 -11.82 15.63 -11.55
N LYS A 138 -12.15 15.70 -10.27
CA LYS A 138 -13.19 14.88 -9.62
C LYS A 138 -12.96 13.38 -9.80
N VAL A 139 -11.70 12.95 -9.68
CA VAL A 139 -11.30 11.53 -9.76
C VAL A 139 -10.80 11.10 -8.39
N PRO A 140 -11.41 10.08 -7.76
CA PRO A 140 -10.97 9.61 -6.46
C PRO A 140 -9.52 9.09 -6.48
N VAL A 141 -8.76 9.48 -5.43
CA VAL A 141 -7.44 8.92 -5.12
C VAL A 141 -7.50 8.22 -3.77
N ILE A 142 -6.92 7.03 -3.72
CA ILE A 142 -6.99 6.15 -2.55
C ILE A 142 -5.57 5.73 -2.16
N SER A 143 -5.17 5.96 -0.90
CA SER A 143 -3.95 5.38 -0.36
C SER A 143 -4.26 4.27 0.63
N GLY A 144 -3.50 3.16 0.52
CA GLY A 144 -3.51 2.10 1.50
C GLY A 144 -2.69 2.43 2.75
N SER A 145 -1.74 3.38 2.65
CA SER A 145 -0.67 3.56 3.63
C SER A 145 -0.22 5.00 3.88
N ALA A 146 -0.88 6.01 3.30
CA ALA A 146 -0.61 7.42 3.62
C ALA A 146 -1.32 7.81 4.93
N THR A 147 -0.60 7.75 6.04
CA THR A 147 -1.18 7.83 7.40
C THR A 147 -1.13 9.22 8.04
N ALA A 148 -0.42 10.22 7.47
CA ALA A 148 -0.37 11.57 8.04
C ALA A 148 -1.78 12.17 8.24
N GLU A 149 -1.95 12.99 9.28
CA GLU A 149 -3.28 13.49 9.72
C GLU A 149 -4.02 14.28 8.64
N ASP A 150 -3.27 15.01 7.83
CA ASP A 150 -3.78 15.97 6.86
C ASP A 150 -3.93 15.44 5.43
N VAL A 151 -3.93 14.10 5.24
CA VAL A 151 -4.07 13.56 3.88
C VAL A 151 -5.51 13.61 3.36
N THR A 152 -6.50 13.45 4.22
CA THR A 152 -7.92 13.46 3.82
C THR A 152 -8.63 14.78 4.09
N VAL A 153 -7.97 15.69 4.77
CA VAL A 153 -8.48 17.04 5.08
C VAL A 153 -7.49 18.11 4.62
N ASP A 154 -7.98 19.31 4.36
CA ASP A 154 -7.14 20.46 4.07
C ASP A 154 -6.60 21.13 5.36
N ALA A 155 -5.77 22.17 5.23
CA ALA A 155 -5.20 22.90 6.35
C ALA A 155 -6.25 23.60 7.23
N GLN A 156 -7.47 23.76 6.76
CA GLN A 156 -8.61 24.31 7.49
C GLN A 156 -9.48 23.22 8.13
N GLY A 157 -9.14 21.94 7.92
CA GLY A 157 -9.88 20.79 8.42
C GLY A 157 -11.08 20.38 7.57
N ASN A 158 -11.26 20.98 6.37
CA ASN A 158 -12.30 20.56 5.45
C ASN A 158 -11.93 19.25 4.77
N VAL A 159 -12.93 18.37 4.61
CA VAL A 159 -12.74 17.09 3.94
C VAL A 159 -12.41 17.28 2.46
N GLN A 160 -11.39 16.58 1.98
CA GLN A 160 -11.01 16.51 0.58
C GLN A 160 -11.98 15.57 -0.16
N PRO A 161 -12.86 16.06 -1.05
CA PRO A 161 -14.02 15.28 -1.51
C PRO A 161 -13.67 14.05 -2.35
N TYR A 162 -12.47 14.00 -2.94
CA TYR A 162 -12.02 12.90 -3.80
C TYR A 162 -10.79 12.18 -3.22
N VAL A 163 -10.55 12.30 -1.91
CA VAL A 163 -9.37 11.72 -1.26
C VAL A 163 -9.83 10.75 -0.18
N PHE A 164 -9.31 9.52 -0.24
CA PHE A 164 -9.66 8.44 0.67
C PHE A 164 -8.43 7.69 1.14
N ARG A 165 -8.50 7.07 2.30
CA ARG A 165 -7.51 6.10 2.72
C ARG A 165 -8.15 4.85 3.34
N THR A 166 -7.52 3.70 3.15
CA THR A 166 -7.90 2.43 3.77
C THR A 166 -7.03 2.11 4.99
N CYS A 167 -6.08 3.00 5.32
CA CYS A 167 -5.27 2.96 6.54
C CYS A 167 -5.87 3.87 7.62
N PHE A 168 -5.42 3.69 8.87
CA PHE A 168 -5.67 4.60 9.98
C PHE A 168 -4.73 5.81 9.95
N ALA A 169 -4.97 6.80 10.83
CA ALA A 169 -4.13 8.00 10.97
C ALA A 169 -2.92 7.76 11.89
N ASP A 170 -1.90 8.63 11.79
CA ASP A 170 -0.70 8.61 12.64
C ASP A 170 -1.04 8.79 14.13
N SER A 171 -2.08 9.55 14.46
CA SER A 171 -2.57 9.69 15.83
C SER A 171 -2.99 8.36 16.45
N VAL A 172 -3.59 7.47 15.66
CA VAL A 172 -3.95 6.11 16.11
C VAL A 172 -2.69 5.29 16.40
N GLN A 173 -1.69 5.36 15.52
CA GLN A 173 -0.43 4.63 15.66
C GLN A 173 0.37 5.11 16.87
N GLY A 174 0.61 6.42 16.97
CA GLY A 174 1.36 7.01 18.07
C GLY A 174 0.72 6.75 19.43
N THR A 175 -0.61 6.88 19.50
CA THR A 175 -1.39 6.57 20.71
C THR A 175 -1.28 5.08 21.09
N ALA A 176 -1.45 4.18 20.14
CA ALA A 176 -1.35 2.74 20.39
C ALA A 176 0.04 2.35 20.90
N MET A 177 1.09 2.89 20.28
CA MET A 177 2.47 2.58 20.67
C MET A 177 2.83 3.17 22.04
N ALA A 178 2.40 4.39 22.35
CA ALA A 178 2.62 4.97 23.69
C ALA A 178 1.90 4.17 24.78
N ASN A 179 0.66 3.74 24.53
CA ASN A 179 -0.07 2.86 25.44
C ASN A 179 0.61 1.49 25.59
N PHE A 180 1.18 0.93 24.52
CA PHE A 180 1.96 -0.30 24.59
C PHE A 180 3.20 -0.16 25.49
N VAL A 181 3.92 0.97 25.39
CA VAL A 181 5.05 1.27 26.29
C VAL A 181 4.61 1.23 27.75
N VAL A 182 3.54 1.91 28.09
CA VAL A 182 3.07 2.00 29.48
C VAL A 182 2.50 0.66 29.98
N ASN A 183 1.67 0.03 29.18
CA ASN A 183 0.87 -1.11 29.61
C ASN A 183 1.59 -2.46 29.49
N GLU A 184 2.44 -2.64 28.46
CA GLU A 184 3.12 -3.91 28.20
C GLU A 184 4.59 -3.86 28.59
N LEU A 185 5.32 -2.85 28.13
CA LEU A 185 6.76 -2.72 28.44
C LEU A 185 7.02 -2.11 29.84
N LYS A 186 5.97 -1.56 30.50
CA LYS A 186 6.08 -0.88 31.81
C LYS A 186 7.05 0.29 31.81
N GLY A 187 7.32 0.86 30.64
CA GLY A 187 8.20 2.01 30.45
C GLY A 187 7.49 3.33 30.77
N LYS A 188 8.27 4.34 31.15
CA LYS A 188 7.81 5.70 31.46
C LYS A 188 8.60 6.78 30.75
N THR A 189 9.79 6.46 30.25
CA THR A 189 10.69 7.42 29.62
C THR A 189 11.04 6.99 28.20
N ALA A 190 10.97 7.91 27.25
CA ALA A 190 11.30 7.63 25.86
C ALA A 190 12.27 8.68 25.30
N LEU A 191 13.24 8.22 24.50
CA LEU A 191 13.98 9.03 23.56
C LEU A 191 13.27 8.96 22.21
N ILE A 192 13.05 10.09 21.54
CA ILE A 192 12.54 10.14 20.17
C ILE A 192 13.70 10.39 19.21
N ILE A 193 13.79 9.58 18.15
CA ILE A 193 14.67 9.82 17.00
C ILE A 193 13.77 9.80 15.76
N LYS A 194 13.69 10.90 15.01
CA LYS A 194 12.71 11.02 13.92
C LYS A 194 13.29 11.63 12.65
N ASP A 195 12.70 11.27 11.51
CA ASP A 195 12.89 12.01 10.26
C ASP A 195 12.18 13.37 10.33
N THR A 196 12.95 14.45 10.35
CA THR A 196 12.42 15.82 10.45
C THR A 196 11.91 16.36 9.11
N SER A 197 12.20 15.67 8.01
CA SER A 197 11.72 16.02 6.66
C SER A 197 10.41 15.34 6.27
N SER A 198 9.88 14.45 7.14
CA SER A 198 8.69 13.65 6.87
C SER A 198 7.53 14.05 7.78
N ASP A 199 6.42 14.54 7.21
CA ASP A 199 5.18 14.84 7.96
C ASP A 199 4.66 13.61 8.72
N TYR A 200 4.80 12.39 8.12
CA TYR A 200 4.51 11.12 8.75
C TYR A 200 5.30 10.90 10.04
N ALA A 201 6.62 11.02 10.00
CA ALA A 201 7.45 10.79 11.18
C ALA A 201 7.24 11.86 12.26
N VAL A 202 7.01 13.12 11.86
CA VAL A 202 6.72 14.23 12.76
C VAL A 202 5.36 14.04 13.45
N GLY A 203 4.32 13.67 12.70
CA GLY A 203 2.98 13.41 13.24
C GLY A 203 2.95 12.24 14.23
N LEU A 204 3.62 11.15 13.89
CA LEU A 204 3.80 9.99 14.78
C LEU A 204 4.51 10.36 16.08
N ALA A 205 5.63 11.09 15.99
CA ALA A 205 6.40 11.51 17.16
C ALA A 205 5.56 12.40 18.08
N GLN A 206 4.77 13.33 17.52
CA GLN A 206 3.89 14.20 18.29
C GLN A 206 2.82 13.41 19.03
N SER A 207 2.07 12.55 18.32
CA SER A 207 1.01 11.73 18.92
C SER A 207 1.51 10.80 20.02
N PHE A 208 2.65 10.13 19.76
CA PHE A 208 3.32 9.29 20.77
C PHE A 208 3.71 10.11 22.02
N SER A 209 4.35 11.26 21.82
CA SER A 209 4.80 12.14 22.90
C SER A 209 3.64 12.63 23.76
N ASP A 210 2.56 13.09 23.13
CA ASP A 210 1.38 13.61 23.83
C ASP A 210 0.70 12.51 24.67
N THR A 211 0.54 11.33 24.07
CA THR A 211 -0.08 10.19 24.76
C THR A 211 0.80 9.68 25.90
N LEU A 212 2.11 9.55 25.71
CA LEU A 212 3.01 9.11 26.77
C LEU A 212 3.01 10.08 27.94
N LYS A 213 3.06 11.38 27.68
CA LYS A 213 2.98 12.43 28.70
C LYS A 213 1.64 12.43 29.44
N ALA A 214 0.53 12.27 28.72
CA ALA A 214 -0.80 12.15 29.32
C ALA A 214 -0.94 10.92 30.24
N ALA A 215 -0.20 9.85 29.94
CA ALA A 215 -0.11 8.66 30.80
C ALA A 215 0.89 8.78 31.96
N GLY A 216 1.48 9.98 32.18
CA GLY A 216 2.46 10.24 33.26
C GLY A 216 3.89 9.87 32.95
N GLY A 217 4.20 9.57 31.68
CA GLY A 217 5.57 9.37 31.19
C GLY A 217 6.25 10.67 30.75
N SER A 218 7.45 10.56 30.22
CA SER A 218 8.21 11.73 29.74
C SER A 218 9.08 11.41 28.52
N ILE A 219 9.31 12.41 27.70
CA ILE A 219 10.30 12.39 26.62
C ILE A 219 11.59 13.00 27.18
N VAL A 220 12.66 12.22 27.22
CA VAL A 220 13.95 12.62 27.79
C VAL A 220 14.85 13.33 26.79
N GLY A 221 14.56 13.21 25.50
CA GLY A 221 15.27 13.88 24.43
C GLY A 221 14.61 13.64 23.08
N GLU A 222 14.90 14.53 22.13
CA GLU A 222 14.51 14.38 20.73
C GLU A 222 15.73 14.63 19.85
N GLU A 223 16.01 13.72 18.94
CA GLU A 223 17.04 13.84 17.91
C GLU A 223 16.41 13.71 16.53
N GLY A 224 17.01 14.33 15.52
CA GLY A 224 16.47 14.36 14.17
C GLY A 224 17.49 13.97 13.12
N TYR A 225 17.01 13.33 12.07
CA TYR A 225 17.70 13.09 10.82
C TYR A 225 16.83 13.54 9.64
N VAL A 226 17.33 13.47 8.42
CA VAL A 226 16.55 13.71 7.20
C VAL A 226 16.61 12.50 6.29
N GLN A 227 15.58 12.32 5.45
CA GLN A 227 15.54 11.23 4.48
C GLN A 227 16.79 11.22 3.60
N GLY A 228 17.42 10.05 3.47
CA GLY A 228 18.65 9.85 2.71
C GLY A 228 19.93 9.95 3.54
N ASP A 229 19.86 10.30 4.82
CA ASP A 229 21.02 10.24 5.72
C ASP A 229 21.51 8.79 5.87
N THR A 230 22.82 8.63 5.98
CA THR A 230 23.48 7.31 6.10
C THR A 230 24.43 7.22 7.29
N ASP A 231 24.75 8.34 7.96
CA ASP A 231 25.58 8.38 9.15
C ASP A 231 24.80 8.93 10.34
N PHE A 232 24.57 8.09 11.32
CA PHE A 232 23.82 8.37 12.55
C PHE A 232 24.68 8.35 13.81
N ASN A 233 26.01 8.30 13.69
CA ASN A 233 26.94 8.16 14.82
C ASN A 233 26.80 9.29 15.85
N SER A 234 26.60 10.53 15.39
CA SER A 234 26.42 11.68 16.29
C SER A 234 25.16 11.54 17.14
N ILE A 235 24.03 11.22 16.52
CA ILE A 235 22.74 11.02 17.19
C ILE A 235 22.83 9.85 18.17
N LEU A 236 23.39 8.72 17.74
CA LEU A 236 23.48 7.51 18.56
C LEU A 236 24.49 7.64 19.72
N THR A 237 25.55 8.43 19.56
CA THR A 237 26.48 8.75 20.66
C THR A 237 25.78 9.55 21.75
N LYS A 238 24.94 10.52 21.39
CA LYS A 238 24.12 11.26 22.36
C LYS A 238 23.08 10.34 23.01
N ALA A 239 22.38 9.52 22.21
CA ALA A 239 21.41 8.55 22.69
C ALA A 239 22.03 7.61 23.74
N LYS A 240 23.22 7.10 23.48
CA LYS A 240 23.94 6.21 24.42
C LYS A 240 24.27 6.87 25.76
N ALA A 241 24.44 8.18 25.78
CA ALA A 241 24.74 8.93 27.03
C ALA A 241 23.50 9.25 27.87
N MET A 242 22.28 9.01 27.34
CA MET A 242 21.00 9.27 28.02
C MET A 242 20.48 8.02 28.72
N THR A 243 19.55 8.22 29.66
CA THR A 243 18.81 7.14 30.32
C THR A 243 17.33 7.22 29.88
N TYR A 244 16.81 6.14 29.33
CA TYR A 244 15.44 5.99 28.87
C TYR A 244 15.04 4.51 28.92
N ASP A 245 13.73 4.27 28.96
CA ASP A 245 13.20 2.90 28.92
C ASP A 245 13.10 2.38 27.48
N VAL A 246 12.76 3.25 26.51
CA VAL A 246 12.55 2.90 25.10
C VAL A 246 13.07 4.00 24.16
N ILE A 247 13.35 3.63 22.92
CA ILE A 247 13.53 4.56 21.81
C ILE A 247 12.28 4.50 20.93
N TYR A 248 11.63 5.63 20.67
CA TYR A 248 10.62 5.74 19.62
C TYR A 248 11.28 6.33 18.37
N LEU A 249 11.30 5.52 17.29
CA LEU A 249 12.02 5.80 16.04
C LEU A 249 11.06 5.76 14.85
N PRO A 250 10.09 6.71 14.74
CA PRO A 250 9.20 6.78 13.58
C PRO A 250 9.97 7.20 12.33
N GLY A 251 9.82 6.43 11.26
CA GLY A 251 10.50 6.66 9.99
C GLY A 251 10.32 5.51 9.01
N TYR A 252 10.98 5.61 7.86
CA TYR A 252 10.92 4.61 6.82
C TYR A 252 12.07 3.60 6.93
N TYR A 253 11.87 2.40 6.38
CA TYR A 253 12.77 1.25 6.53
C TYR A 253 14.23 1.53 6.20
N ASN A 254 14.54 2.44 5.30
CA ASN A 254 15.90 2.74 4.86
C ASN A 254 16.77 3.25 6.01
N GLU A 255 16.37 4.36 6.59
CA GLU A 255 17.11 5.01 7.66
C GLU A 255 16.96 4.21 8.97
N VAL A 256 15.72 3.76 9.29
CA VAL A 256 15.48 3.00 10.53
C VAL A 256 16.29 1.71 10.59
N GLY A 257 16.42 0.97 9.49
CA GLY A 257 17.23 -0.25 9.44
C GLY A 257 18.70 0.02 9.78
N LEU A 258 19.27 1.08 9.21
CA LEU A 258 20.63 1.52 9.49
C LEU A 258 20.82 2.03 10.92
N ILE A 259 19.85 2.82 11.43
CA ILE A 259 19.87 3.34 12.81
C ILE A 259 19.80 2.19 13.81
N ILE A 260 18.88 1.24 13.63
CA ILE A 260 18.75 0.08 14.53
C ILE A 260 20.04 -0.72 14.56
N LYS A 261 20.63 -1.03 13.39
CA LYS A 261 21.89 -1.74 13.29
C LYS A 261 22.99 -1.02 14.04
N ALA A 262 23.21 0.26 13.73
CA ALA A 262 24.26 1.06 14.36
C ALA A 262 24.03 1.25 15.88
N ALA A 263 22.78 1.37 16.34
CA ALA A 263 22.43 1.44 17.76
C ALA A 263 22.86 0.16 18.50
N ARG A 264 22.55 -1.01 17.93
CA ARG A 264 22.94 -2.31 18.52
C ARG A 264 24.45 -2.52 18.50
N GLU A 265 25.15 -2.11 17.45
CA GLU A 265 26.62 -2.13 17.36
C GLU A 265 27.28 -1.23 18.43
N LEU A 266 26.65 -0.09 18.75
CA LEU A 266 27.09 0.78 19.85
C LEU A 266 26.71 0.26 21.24
N GLY A 267 25.99 -0.87 21.35
CA GLY A 267 25.57 -1.47 22.60
C GLY A 267 24.32 -0.83 23.23
N ILE A 268 23.50 -0.13 22.47
CA ILE A 268 22.18 0.34 22.89
C ILE A 268 21.24 -0.87 22.87
N THR A 269 20.76 -1.29 24.04
CA THR A 269 19.92 -2.49 24.21
C THR A 269 18.44 -2.20 24.48
N ALA A 270 18.08 -0.92 24.70
CA ALA A 270 16.69 -0.54 24.92
C ALA A 270 15.77 -1.00 23.76
N PRO A 271 14.51 -1.37 24.03
CA PRO A 271 13.53 -1.63 23.00
C PRO A 271 13.42 -0.45 22.04
N ILE A 272 13.35 -0.76 20.73
CA ILE A 272 13.15 0.23 19.66
C ILE A 272 11.75 0.06 19.11
N LEU A 273 11.02 1.15 19.06
CA LEU A 273 9.61 1.18 18.69
C LEU A 273 9.42 2.04 17.45
N GLY A 274 8.57 1.60 16.54
CA GLY A 274 8.28 2.32 15.31
C GLY A 274 6.82 2.21 14.88
N ALA A 275 6.60 2.43 13.60
CA ALA A 275 5.29 2.43 12.99
C ALA A 275 5.29 1.59 11.70
N ASP A 276 4.18 1.59 10.98
CA ASP A 276 3.93 0.75 9.79
C ASP A 276 4.98 0.85 8.68
N GLY A 277 5.73 1.95 8.62
CA GLY A 277 6.89 2.11 7.74
C GLY A 277 8.04 1.11 7.98
N TYR A 278 7.97 0.28 9.02
CA TYR A 278 8.94 -0.79 9.25
C TYR A 278 8.67 -2.05 8.41
N ASP A 279 7.44 -2.26 7.96
CA ASP A 279 7.05 -3.52 7.30
C ASP A 279 7.51 -3.60 5.84
N SER A 280 8.81 -3.80 5.70
CA SER A 280 9.48 -3.99 4.41
C SER A 280 10.52 -5.11 4.53
N PRO A 281 10.65 -5.98 3.53
CA PRO A 281 11.72 -6.98 3.50
C PRO A 281 13.10 -6.32 3.49
N THR A 282 13.20 -5.07 3.05
CA THR A 282 14.44 -4.28 3.04
C THR A 282 14.89 -3.90 4.46
N LEU A 283 13.97 -3.78 5.44
CA LEU A 283 14.33 -3.55 6.83
C LEU A 283 15.27 -4.65 7.35
N LEU A 284 14.95 -5.91 7.08
CA LEU A 284 15.78 -7.05 7.47
C LEU A 284 17.14 -7.02 6.76
N ALA A 285 17.16 -6.68 5.48
CA ALA A 285 18.40 -6.61 4.69
C ALA A 285 19.36 -5.52 5.21
N LEU A 286 18.84 -4.37 5.64
CA LEU A 286 19.62 -3.24 6.14
C LEU A 286 19.99 -3.39 7.62
N GLY A 287 19.01 -3.76 8.46
CA GLY A 287 19.20 -3.90 9.90
C GLY A 287 19.99 -5.14 10.30
N GLY A 288 19.77 -6.24 9.57
CA GLY A 288 20.31 -7.56 9.91
C GLY A 288 19.52 -8.23 11.03
N ALA A 289 19.40 -9.56 10.97
CA ALA A 289 18.57 -10.34 11.87
C ALA A 289 18.94 -10.12 13.37
N SER A 290 20.23 -10.10 13.70
CA SER A 290 20.70 -9.97 15.08
C SER A 290 20.36 -8.62 15.72
N ALA A 291 20.25 -7.55 14.95
CA ALA A 291 19.91 -6.22 15.46
C ALA A 291 18.38 -6.02 15.61
N LEU A 292 17.60 -6.77 14.87
CA LEU A 292 16.14 -6.67 14.86
C LEU A 292 15.50 -7.59 15.91
N ASN A 293 15.99 -7.45 17.16
CA ASN A 293 15.42 -8.04 18.36
C ASN A 293 14.96 -6.92 19.30
N ASP A 294 13.88 -7.16 20.07
CA ASP A 294 13.23 -6.13 20.90
C ASP A 294 12.86 -4.88 20.07
N VAL A 295 12.38 -5.11 18.85
CA VAL A 295 11.86 -4.11 17.92
C VAL A 295 10.37 -4.33 17.79
N TYR A 296 9.58 -3.28 18.00
CA TYR A 296 8.13 -3.31 17.94
C TYR A 296 7.62 -2.20 17.00
N PHE A 297 6.58 -2.46 16.24
CA PHE A 297 5.99 -1.44 15.40
C PHE A 297 4.48 -1.65 15.23
N THR A 298 3.75 -0.56 15.03
CA THR A 298 2.35 -0.60 14.66
C THR A 298 2.20 -1.05 13.22
N ASN A 299 1.14 -1.80 12.92
CA ASN A 299 0.92 -2.32 11.57
C ASN A 299 -0.56 -2.51 11.27
N HIS A 300 -0.89 -2.71 10.01
CA HIS A 300 -2.22 -2.97 9.48
C HIS A 300 -2.54 -4.46 9.34
N TYR A 301 -1.52 -5.29 9.37
CA TYR A 301 -1.57 -6.70 9.02
C TYR A 301 -0.55 -7.48 9.85
N SER A 302 -0.83 -8.76 10.08
CA SER A 302 0.14 -9.69 10.64
C SER A 302 0.08 -11.02 9.88
N SER A 303 1.26 -11.55 9.51
CA SER A 303 1.37 -12.89 8.93
C SER A 303 1.01 -14.01 9.92
N LEU A 304 0.91 -13.68 11.23
CA LEU A 304 0.53 -14.61 12.29
C LEU A 304 -0.99 -14.66 12.52
N ASP A 305 -1.76 -13.79 11.87
CA ASP A 305 -3.21 -13.72 12.02
C ASP A 305 -3.89 -14.96 11.44
N GLN A 306 -4.81 -15.55 12.21
CA GLN A 306 -5.55 -16.75 11.83
C GLN A 306 -6.95 -16.46 11.28
N ASP A 307 -7.29 -15.18 11.06
CA ASP A 307 -8.56 -14.84 10.41
C ASP A 307 -8.63 -15.52 9.04
N PRO A 308 -9.74 -16.20 8.70
CA PRO A 308 -9.89 -16.91 7.42
C PRO A 308 -9.62 -16.04 6.19
N THR A 309 -9.94 -14.72 6.26
CA THR A 309 -9.67 -13.77 5.17
C THR A 309 -8.18 -13.58 4.97
N VAL A 310 -7.42 -13.43 6.07
CA VAL A 310 -5.96 -13.29 6.06
C VAL A 310 -5.31 -14.57 5.56
N VAL A 311 -5.71 -15.73 6.09
CA VAL A 311 -5.16 -17.04 5.67
C VAL A 311 -5.38 -17.28 4.18
N LYS A 312 -6.56 -16.96 3.65
CA LYS A 312 -6.87 -17.07 2.22
C LYS A 312 -6.00 -16.15 1.38
N PHE A 313 -5.83 -14.90 1.80
CA PHE A 313 -4.96 -13.93 1.11
C PHE A 313 -3.51 -14.40 1.07
N ILE A 314 -2.96 -14.87 2.20
CA ILE A 314 -1.60 -15.40 2.28
C ILE A 314 -1.42 -16.56 1.29
N ALA A 315 -2.36 -17.50 1.25
CA ALA A 315 -2.31 -18.64 0.35
C ALA A 315 -2.32 -18.21 -1.13
N ALA A 316 -3.21 -17.27 -1.49
CA ALA A 316 -3.32 -16.76 -2.86
C ALA A 316 -2.05 -15.99 -3.28
N PHE A 317 -1.53 -15.14 -2.37
CA PHE A 317 -0.31 -14.38 -2.63
C PHE A 317 0.90 -15.30 -2.83
N LYS A 318 1.08 -16.30 -1.96
CA LYS A 318 2.13 -17.30 -2.10
C LYS A 318 2.03 -18.09 -3.41
N ALA A 319 0.83 -18.48 -3.80
CA ALA A 319 0.61 -19.19 -5.04
C ALA A 319 1.02 -18.36 -6.27
N LYS A 320 0.81 -17.04 -6.24
CA LYS A 320 1.15 -16.15 -7.37
C LYS A 320 2.62 -15.73 -7.37
N TYR A 321 3.15 -15.34 -6.21
CA TYR A 321 4.47 -14.69 -6.13
C TYR A 321 5.59 -15.54 -5.52
N ASN A 322 5.26 -16.74 -4.98
CA ASN A 322 6.19 -17.60 -4.26
C ASN A 322 6.95 -16.87 -3.13
N ALA A 323 6.26 -15.99 -2.41
CA ALA A 323 6.78 -15.15 -1.34
C ALA A 323 5.75 -14.97 -0.23
N GLU A 324 6.20 -14.69 0.99
CA GLU A 324 5.31 -14.25 2.08
C GLU A 324 4.85 -12.82 1.82
N PRO A 325 3.55 -12.52 1.99
CA PRO A 325 3.07 -11.14 1.91
C PRO A 325 3.40 -10.35 3.18
N ASN A 326 3.56 -9.04 3.01
CA ASN A 326 3.65 -8.05 4.08
C ASN A 326 2.41 -7.13 4.09
N ALA A 327 2.38 -6.13 4.98
CA ALA A 327 1.25 -5.21 5.10
C ALA A 327 0.99 -4.41 3.81
N PHE A 328 2.03 -4.00 3.09
CA PHE A 328 1.86 -3.22 1.85
C PHE A 328 1.17 -4.04 0.76
N ASN A 329 1.45 -5.35 0.67
CA ASN A 329 0.69 -6.25 -0.20
C ASN A 329 -0.79 -6.32 0.20
N ALA A 330 -1.07 -6.47 1.50
CA ALA A 330 -2.43 -6.56 2.01
C ALA A 330 -3.20 -5.24 1.81
N MET A 331 -2.55 -4.09 2.05
CA MET A 331 -3.13 -2.76 1.86
C MET A 331 -3.39 -2.44 0.38
N GLY A 332 -2.49 -2.81 -0.51
CA GLY A 332 -2.70 -2.69 -1.97
C GLY A 332 -3.89 -3.53 -2.43
N TYR A 333 -3.97 -4.78 -1.96
CA TYR A 333 -5.07 -5.70 -2.24
C TYR A 333 -6.42 -5.14 -1.77
N ASP A 334 -6.50 -4.65 -0.52
CA ASP A 334 -7.71 -4.06 0.03
C ASP A 334 -8.10 -2.77 -0.69
N SER A 335 -7.13 -1.94 -1.09
CA SER A 335 -7.41 -0.67 -1.78
C SER A 335 -8.13 -0.88 -3.11
N LEU A 336 -7.71 -1.86 -3.92
CA LEU A 336 -8.42 -2.15 -5.17
C LEU A 336 -9.78 -2.79 -4.91
N ARG A 337 -9.90 -3.71 -3.95
CA ARG A 337 -11.20 -4.30 -3.59
C ARG A 337 -12.18 -3.27 -3.06
N PHE A 338 -11.72 -2.29 -2.30
CA PHE A 338 -12.52 -1.16 -1.82
C PHE A 338 -13.05 -0.30 -2.98
N VAL A 339 -12.20 0.02 -3.97
CA VAL A 339 -12.63 0.73 -5.20
C VAL A 339 -13.62 -0.11 -6.00
N ALA A 340 -13.38 -1.42 -6.14
CA ALA A 340 -14.24 -2.32 -6.89
C ALA A 340 -15.63 -2.48 -6.25
N ASP A 341 -15.69 -2.58 -4.91
CA ASP A 341 -16.95 -2.59 -4.16
C ASP A 341 -17.74 -1.29 -4.37
N ALA A 342 -17.07 -0.14 -4.26
CA ALA A 342 -17.69 1.16 -4.49
C ALA A 342 -18.20 1.32 -5.93
N LEU A 343 -17.44 0.88 -6.94
CA LEU A 343 -17.86 0.87 -8.33
C LEU A 343 -19.08 -0.05 -8.55
N THR A 344 -19.12 -1.18 -7.86
CA THR A 344 -20.30 -2.07 -7.93
C THR A 344 -21.53 -1.40 -7.32
N ARG A 345 -21.41 -0.75 -6.17
CA ARG A 345 -22.51 -0.04 -5.49
C ARG A 345 -22.98 1.21 -6.23
N SER A 346 -22.09 1.87 -6.97
CA SER A 346 -22.41 3.02 -7.83
C SER A 346 -22.91 2.64 -9.21
N ASP A 347 -23.19 1.33 -9.46
CA ASP A 347 -23.59 0.80 -10.79
C ASP A 347 -22.59 1.17 -11.91
N GLY A 348 -21.29 1.21 -11.56
CA GLY A 348 -20.21 1.58 -12.48
C GLY A 348 -20.10 3.07 -12.78
N GLN A 349 -20.84 3.92 -12.06
CA GLN A 349 -20.71 5.37 -12.18
C GLN A 349 -19.40 5.85 -11.52
N THR A 350 -18.79 6.87 -12.10
CA THR A 350 -17.48 7.41 -11.72
C THR A 350 -17.57 8.85 -11.20
N GLY A 351 -16.43 9.46 -10.89
CA GLY A 351 -16.40 10.83 -10.39
C GLY A 351 -17.15 10.98 -9.07
N PRO A 352 -18.09 11.95 -8.94
CA PRO A 352 -18.82 12.19 -7.70
C PRO A 352 -19.55 10.95 -7.15
N ALA A 353 -20.23 10.19 -8.01
CA ALA A 353 -20.97 9.00 -7.59
C ALA A 353 -20.06 7.91 -7.01
N LEU A 354 -18.84 7.74 -7.57
CA LEU A 354 -17.84 6.84 -7.00
C LEU A 354 -17.33 7.37 -5.66
N ALA A 355 -17.08 8.68 -5.54
CA ALA A 355 -16.66 9.29 -4.29
C ALA A 355 -17.71 9.11 -3.18
N ASP A 356 -19.00 9.32 -3.48
CA ASP A 356 -20.10 9.09 -2.55
C ASP A 356 -20.20 7.63 -2.13
N ALA A 357 -20.00 6.69 -3.08
CA ALA A 357 -19.97 5.27 -2.79
C ALA A 357 -18.80 4.87 -1.88
N LEU A 358 -17.59 5.43 -2.11
CA LEU A 358 -16.44 5.23 -1.24
C LEU A 358 -16.71 5.79 0.17
N ALA A 359 -17.22 7.01 0.29
CA ALA A 359 -17.51 7.67 1.56
C ALA A 359 -18.58 6.93 2.38
N SER A 360 -19.54 6.29 1.73
CA SER A 360 -20.63 5.55 2.40
C SER A 360 -20.28 4.13 2.81
N THR A 361 -19.03 3.69 2.64
CA THR A 361 -18.61 2.31 2.95
C THR A 361 -18.67 2.01 4.44
N LYS A 362 -19.34 0.91 4.77
CA LYS A 362 -19.46 0.38 6.14
C LYS A 362 -19.07 -1.09 6.18
N ASP A 363 -18.40 -1.48 7.25
CA ASP A 363 -18.05 -2.88 7.55
C ASP A 363 -17.37 -3.62 6.38
N PHE A 364 -16.52 -2.92 5.60
CA PHE A 364 -15.80 -3.53 4.49
C PHE A 364 -14.88 -4.66 4.99
N PRO A 365 -14.97 -5.87 4.41
CA PRO A 365 -14.22 -7.03 4.88
C PRO A 365 -12.79 -7.06 4.29
N GLY A 366 -11.92 -6.19 4.81
CA GLY A 366 -10.53 -6.12 4.38
C GLY A 366 -9.66 -7.23 4.97
N VAL A 367 -8.57 -7.57 4.28
CA VAL A 367 -7.48 -8.42 4.79
C VAL A 367 -6.74 -7.71 5.93
N THR A 368 -6.67 -6.39 5.84
CA THR A 368 -6.08 -5.52 6.88
C THR A 368 -7.05 -5.22 8.03
N GLY A 369 -8.10 -6.03 8.20
CA GLY A 369 -9.18 -5.86 9.14
C GLY A 369 -10.44 -5.23 8.54
N LYS A 370 -11.57 -5.52 9.17
CA LYS A 370 -12.85 -4.90 8.80
C LYS A 370 -12.80 -3.41 9.08
N PHE A 371 -13.27 -2.57 8.15
CA PHE A 371 -13.27 -1.12 8.35
C PHE A 371 -14.54 -0.41 7.83
N THR A 372 -14.80 0.73 8.42
CA THR A 372 -15.82 1.69 8.00
C THR A 372 -15.13 3.02 7.66
N ILE A 373 -15.55 3.69 6.62
CA ILE A 373 -15.05 5.02 6.29
C ILE A 373 -15.80 6.06 7.13
N ASP A 374 -15.04 6.90 7.83
CA ASP A 374 -15.56 8.00 8.66
C ASP A 374 -15.92 9.24 7.83
N ALA A 375 -16.49 10.24 8.50
CA ALA A 375 -16.87 11.52 7.88
C ALA A 375 -15.67 12.32 7.33
N LYS A 376 -14.44 11.95 7.68
CA LYS A 376 -13.20 12.54 7.17
C LYS A 376 -12.49 11.66 6.14
N HIS A 377 -13.17 10.65 5.62
CA HIS A 377 -12.65 9.69 4.65
C HIS A 377 -11.48 8.82 5.15
N ASN A 378 -11.41 8.59 6.47
CA ASN A 378 -10.46 7.67 7.09
C ASN A 378 -11.10 6.30 7.32
N ALA A 379 -10.31 5.25 7.27
CA ALA A 379 -10.76 3.93 7.72
C ALA A 379 -10.67 3.81 9.25
N ILE A 380 -11.78 3.51 9.88
CA ILE A 380 -11.82 3.12 11.30
C ILE A 380 -11.68 1.59 11.33
N LYS A 381 -10.56 1.11 11.86
CA LYS A 381 -10.23 -0.32 11.96
C LYS A 381 -9.25 -0.59 13.10
N ASP A 382 -9.12 -1.87 13.45
CA ASP A 382 -8.15 -2.33 14.44
C ASP A 382 -6.71 -2.04 13.99
N ILE A 383 -5.81 -1.86 14.97
CA ILE A 383 -4.37 -1.72 14.76
C ILE A 383 -3.65 -2.92 15.36
N MET A 384 -2.57 -3.34 14.71
CA MET A 384 -1.69 -4.41 15.18
C MET A 384 -0.42 -3.81 15.78
N ILE A 385 0.13 -4.42 16.83
CA ILE A 385 1.51 -4.20 17.26
C ILE A 385 2.27 -5.49 17.02
N ILE A 386 3.30 -5.38 16.19
CA ILE A 386 4.17 -6.49 15.79
C ILE A 386 5.46 -6.41 16.59
N GLY A 387 5.90 -7.54 17.15
CA GLY A 387 7.22 -7.68 17.73
C GLY A 387 8.10 -8.56 16.86
N LEU A 388 9.35 -8.14 16.66
CA LEU A 388 10.36 -8.88 15.90
C LEU A 388 11.27 -9.69 16.81
N LYS A 389 11.63 -10.87 16.33
CA LYS A 389 12.73 -11.69 16.85
C LYS A 389 13.54 -12.20 15.65
N ASP A 390 14.84 -11.95 15.69
CA ASP A 390 15.76 -12.28 14.60
C ASP A 390 15.27 -11.73 13.23
N GLY A 391 14.64 -10.56 13.26
CA GLY A 391 14.13 -9.84 12.09
C GLY A 391 12.83 -10.38 11.49
N VAL A 392 12.19 -11.37 12.14
CA VAL A 392 10.90 -11.91 11.70
C VAL A 392 9.79 -11.63 12.72
N GLN A 393 8.55 -11.56 12.28
CA GLN A 393 7.41 -11.39 13.17
C GLN A 393 7.32 -12.57 14.14
N SER A 394 7.37 -12.29 15.44
CA SER A 394 7.32 -13.29 16.51
C SER A 394 6.10 -13.13 17.41
N THR A 395 5.62 -11.90 17.55
CA THR A 395 4.39 -11.59 18.30
C THR A 395 3.51 -10.64 17.51
N SER A 396 2.22 -10.71 17.78
CA SER A 396 1.23 -9.83 17.19
C SER A 396 0.12 -9.58 18.22
N VAL A 397 -0.12 -8.32 18.54
CA VAL A 397 -1.18 -7.89 19.46
C VAL A 397 -2.16 -7.03 18.69
N ARG A 398 -3.44 -7.42 18.68
CA ARG A 398 -4.52 -6.65 18.06
C ARG A 398 -5.12 -5.70 19.10
N ILE A 399 -5.17 -4.41 18.74
CA ILE A 399 -5.83 -3.37 19.54
C ILE A 399 -7.07 -2.94 18.77
N PRO A 400 -8.27 -3.09 19.34
CA PRO A 400 -9.52 -2.70 18.70
C PRO A 400 -9.53 -1.20 18.38
N ALA A 401 -10.21 -0.84 17.28
CA ALA A 401 -10.47 0.54 16.94
C ALA A 401 -11.21 1.22 18.09
N SER A 402 -10.74 2.39 18.51
CA SER A 402 -11.52 3.26 19.40
C SER A 402 -12.71 3.84 18.63
N SER A 403 -13.92 3.58 19.11
CA SER A 403 -15.18 4.13 18.59
C SER A 403 -15.27 5.64 18.75
#